data_b4e3f856fbff84efeaabe9638e0e23dd
#
_entry.id   b4e3f856fbff84efeaabe9638e0e23dd
#
_cell.length_a   1.000
_cell.length_b   1.000
_cell.length_c   1.000
_cell.angle_alpha   90.00
_cell.angle_beta   90.00
_cell.angle_gamma   90.00
#
_symmetry.space_group_name_H-M   'P 1'
#
loop_
_entity.id
_entity.type
_entity.pdbx_description
1 polymer ?
#
loop_
_entity_poly.entity_id
_entity_poly.type
_entity_poly.pdbx_seq_one_letter_code
_entity_poly.pdbx_strand_id
1 'polypeptide(L)'
;MVLTTLVRRSAACVSLAVAQALHTRCDRGVRFGVVADVQYCDIDDARNFAGTEVRFYRGSLDGARRAARGFEEARLGRGLDFVAQLGDLIDGQNAGGYGALKGKKPRSKKALDEVLEALGACPVTHYHCVGNHELYNFEPDQLVEGPLNANNHVIASGKLYHAFVHDGWTFIVLNPYEASSSLPKHTHGYKAAAKVLTEKNPNPVLSDEPCNFFEGLAGEGMRFVPFNGAVGETQRKWLAEVLSKAPGPCVVFSHLPLFHESCSWRNVAWDSPEVLEVLREAGNVVAVVAGHSHSGGYALDDHGIHHVVVEATLTHETAFGICECLGDGSITIAGEGSVPSRVLAPPPSLARRLA
;
A
#
# COMPACT_ATOMS: atom_id res chain seq x y z
N MET A 1 -49.77 2.74 33.74
CA MET A 1 -48.84 1.62 33.99
C MET A 1 -48.62 0.68 32.78
N VAL A 2 -49.16 1.00 31.60
CA VAL A 2 -49.01 0.15 30.38
C VAL A 2 -47.99 0.69 29.36
N LEU A 3 -47.66 1.99 29.39
CA LEU A 3 -46.71 2.61 28.43
C LEU A 3 -45.24 2.32 28.76
N THR A 4 -44.88 2.05 30.01
CA THR A 4 -43.47 1.82 30.42
C THR A 4 -42.94 0.41 30.08
N THR A 5 -43.84 -0.54 29.86
CA THR A 5 -43.45 -1.94 29.55
C THR A 5 -43.15 -2.17 28.07
N LEU A 6 -43.76 -1.39 27.17
CA LEU A 6 -43.51 -1.50 25.72
C LEU A 6 -42.17 -0.91 25.30
N VAL A 7 -41.74 0.18 25.94
CA VAL A 7 -40.42 0.83 25.62
C VAL A 7 -39.26 -0.04 26.08
N ARG A 8 -39.38 -0.78 27.19
CA ARG A 8 -38.31 -1.68 27.65
C ARG A 8 -38.15 -2.95 26.81
N ARG A 9 -39.23 -3.45 26.19
CA ARG A 9 -39.17 -4.62 25.30
C ARG A 9 -38.55 -4.28 23.96
N SER A 10 -38.77 -3.07 23.41
CA SER A 10 -38.15 -2.66 22.15
C SER A 10 -36.64 -2.40 22.29
N ALA A 11 -36.19 -1.81 23.40
CA ALA A 11 -34.76 -1.57 23.66
C ALA A 11 -33.98 -2.88 23.87
N ALA A 12 -34.59 -3.88 24.54
CA ALA A 12 -33.95 -5.19 24.73
C ALA A 12 -33.85 -6.00 23.41
N CYS A 13 -34.87 -5.93 22.55
CA CYS A 13 -34.82 -6.58 21.22
C CYS A 13 -33.80 -5.92 20.28
N VAL A 14 -33.68 -4.60 20.30
CA VAL A 14 -32.66 -3.89 19.49
C VAL A 14 -31.25 -4.18 20.00
N SER A 15 -31.08 -4.23 21.34
CA SER A 15 -29.80 -4.59 21.95
C SER A 15 -29.38 -6.04 21.63
N LEU A 16 -30.32 -6.99 21.63
CA LEU A 16 -30.03 -8.40 21.30
C LEU A 16 -29.74 -8.60 19.81
N ALA A 17 -30.47 -7.90 18.91
CA ALA A 17 -30.25 -7.93 17.48
C ALA A 17 -28.87 -7.30 17.09
N VAL A 18 -28.49 -6.19 17.75
CA VAL A 18 -27.18 -5.56 17.59
C VAL A 18 -26.07 -6.45 18.15
N ALA A 19 -26.28 -7.07 19.31
CA ALA A 19 -25.32 -8.02 19.90
C ALA A 19 -25.18 -9.29 19.04
N GLN A 20 -26.28 -9.83 18.48
CA GLN A 20 -26.24 -10.95 17.55
C GLN A 20 -25.61 -10.56 16.20
N ALA A 21 -25.87 -9.36 15.66
CA ALA A 21 -25.21 -8.87 14.45
C ALA A 21 -23.71 -8.62 14.67
N LEU A 22 -23.31 -8.19 15.86
CA LEU A 22 -21.89 -8.10 16.26
C LEU A 22 -21.26 -9.48 16.46
N HIS A 23 -21.96 -10.43 17.04
CA HIS A 23 -21.48 -11.80 17.27
C HIS A 23 -21.35 -12.62 15.96
N THR A 24 -22.29 -12.46 15.03
CA THR A 24 -22.22 -13.11 13.70
C THR A 24 -21.16 -12.49 12.78
N ARG A 25 -20.71 -11.26 13.02
CA ARG A 25 -19.55 -10.67 12.33
C ARG A 25 -18.21 -11.17 12.89
N CYS A 26 -18.14 -11.53 14.16
CA CYS A 26 -16.90 -11.97 14.80
C CYS A 26 -16.39 -13.34 14.31
N ASP A 27 -17.26 -14.18 13.74
CA ASP A 27 -16.88 -15.52 13.24
C ASP A 27 -16.29 -15.53 11.81
N ARG A 28 -16.39 -14.40 11.06
CA ARG A 28 -16.02 -14.36 9.64
C ARG A 28 -14.56 -13.99 9.38
N GLY A 29 -13.92 -13.28 10.30
CA GLY A 29 -12.63 -12.63 10.06
C GLY A 29 -12.72 -11.43 9.08
N VAL A 30 -11.69 -10.58 9.04
CA VAL A 30 -11.61 -9.44 8.12
C VAL A 30 -11.12 -9.92 6.76
N ARG A 31 -11.84 -9.59 5.69
CA ARG A 31 -11.44 -9.96 4.32
C ARG A 31 -11.18 -8.71 3.49
N PHE A 32 -10.04 -8.65 2.82
CA PHE A 32 -9.69 -7.51 2.00
C PHE A 32 -8.96 -7.93 0.70
N GLY A 33 -9.13 -7.10 -0.34
CA GLY A 33 -8.42 -7.27 -1.60
C GLY A 33 -7.07 -6.54 -1.56
N VAL A 34 -6.09 -7.05 -2.32
CA VAL A 34 -4.81 -6.37 -2.58
C VAL A 34 -4.51 -6.31 -4.07
N VAL A 35 -4.06 -5.15 -4.54
CA VAL A 35 -3.60 -4.92 -5.92
C VAL A 35 -2.51 -3.86 -5.91
N ALA A 36 -1.52 -3.98 -6.80
CA ALA A 36 -0.36 -3.09 -6.86
C ALA A 36 -0.03 -2.67 -8.29
N ASP A 37 0.59 -1.50 -8.42
CA ASP A 37 1.34 -1.08 -9.61
C ASP A 37 0.56 -1.28 -10.92
N VAL A 38 -0.63 -0.69 -11.00
CA VAL A 38 -1.43 -0.66 -12.24
C VAL A 38 -0.69 0.14 -13.30
N GLN A 39 -0.06 1.25 -12.91
CA GLN A 39 0.75 2.14 -13.76
C GLN A 39 0.16 2.37 -15.15
N TYR A 40 -1.16 2.59 -15.20
CA TYR A 40 -1.87 2.80 -16.45
C TYR A 40 -1.38 4.04 -17.19
N CYS A 41 -1.16 3.87 -18.49
CA CYS A 41 -0.93 4.94 -19.45
C CYS A 41 -1.45 4.50 -20.82
N ASP A 42 -2.14 5.41 -21.53
CA ASP A 42 -2.62 5.14 -22.90
C ASP A 42 -1.48 5.34 -23.92
N ILE A 43 -0.51 4.43 -23.87
CA ILE A 43 0.65 4.33 -24.77
C ILE A 43 0.89 2.87 -25.16
N ASP A 44 1.71 2.64 -26.16
CA ASP A 44 2.11 1.30 -26.57
C ASP A 44 2.98 0.64 -25.49
N ASP A 45 2.97 -0.69 -25.46
CA ASP A 45 3.79 -1.47 -24.57
C ASP A 45 5.28 -1.20 -24.80
N ALA A 46 6.05 -1.21 -23.72
CA ALA A 46 7.48 -0.96 -23.79
C ALA A 46 8.22 -1.85 -22.77
N ARG A 47 9.54 -1.91 -22.93
CA ARG A 47 10.38 -2.54 -21.92
C ARG A 47 10.78 -1.54 -20.84
N ASN A 48 11.03 -2.05 -19.63
CA ASN A 48 11.67 -1.26 -18.57
C ASN A 48 13.07 -0.78 -19.02
N PHE A 49 13.67 0.14 -18.26
CA PHE A 49 14.98 0.71 -18.60
C PHE A 49 16.09 -0.36 -18.77
N ALA A 50 16.03 -1.45 -18.00
CA ALA A 50 17.00 -2.55 -18.09
C ALA A 50 16.72 -3.53 -19.24
N GLY A 51 15.61 -3.38 -19.97
CA GLY A 51 15.22 -4.28 -21.06
C GLY A 51 14.77 -5.67 -20.62
N THR A 52 14.61 -5.90 -19.32
CA THR A 52 14.34 -7.23 -18.72
C THR A 52 12.87 -7.55 -18.58
N GLU A 53 11.98 -6.55 -18.60
CA GLU A 53 10.56 -6.69 -18.31
C GLU A 53 9.72 -5.93 -19.32
N VAL A 54 8.61 -6.49 -19.77
CA VAL A 54 7.63 -5.83 -20.62
C VAL A 54 6.57 -5.17 -19.74
N ARG A 55 6.24 -3.93 -20.04
CA ARG A 55 5.21 -3.12 -19.40
C ARG A 55 4.00 -2.98 -20.30
N PHE A 56 2.87 -3.54 -19.90
CA PHE A 56 1.62 -3.53 -20.67
C PHE A 56 0.78 -2.32 -20.30
N TYR A 57 1.23 -1.12 -20.65
CA TYR A 57 0.65 0.16 -20.19
C TYR A 57 -0.87 0.29 -20.43
N ARG A 58 -1.39 -0.03 -21.62
CA ARG A 58 -2.85 -0.06 -21.86
C ARG A 58 -3.51 -1.27 -21.23
N GLY A 59 -2.86 -2.42 -21.32
CA GLY A 59 -3.38 -3.68 -20.81
C GLY A 59 -3.56 -3.70 -19.29
N SER A 60 -2.81 -2.88 -18.56
CA SER A 60 -2.91 -2.78 -17.09
C SER A 60 -4.28 -2.28 -16.63
N LEU A 61 -4.98 -1.45 -17.44
CA LEU A 61 -6.36 -1.05 -17.14
C LEU A 61 -7.33 -2.25 -17.18
N ASP A 62 -7.12 -3.20 -18.09
CA ASP A 62 -7.89 -4.44 -18.12
C ASP A 62 -7.51 -5.35 -16.97
N GLY A 63 -6.25 -5.33 -16.53
CA GLY A 63 -5.78 -5.96 -15.29
C GLY A 63 -6.52 -5.42 -14.05
N ALA A 64 -6.64 -4.09 -13.93
CA ALA A 64 -7.42 -3.45 -12.87
C ALA A 64 -8.91 -3.85 -12.90
N ARG A 65 -9.52 -3.95 -14.10
CA ARG A 65 -10.90 -4.45 -14.26
C ARG A 65 -11.04 -5.92 -13.85
N ARG A 66 -10.02 -6.77 -14.12
CA ARG A 66 -10.04 -8.17 -13.66
C ARG A 66 -9.95 -8.25 -12.15
N ALA A 67 -9.06 -7.48 -11.53
CA ALA A 67 -8.96 -7.39 -10.07
C ALA A 67 -10.29 -6.95 -9.44
N ALA A 68 -10.91 -5.89 -9.98
CA ALA A 68 -12.21 -5.40 -9.50
C ALA A 68 -13.33 -6.46 -9.60
N ARG A 69 -13.36 -7.25 -10.69
CA ARG A 69 -14.31 -8.39 -10.80
C ARG A 69 -14.04 -9.45 -9.76
N GLY A 70 -12.78 -9.84 -9.53
CA GLY A 70 -12.43 -10.81 -8.48
C GLY A 70 -12.79 -10.31 -7.08
N PHE A 71 -12.60 -9.01 -6.81
CA PHE A 71 -13.02 -8.38 -5.56
C PHE A 71 -14.55 -8.38 -5.41
N GLU A 72 -15.30 -8.11 -6.47
CA GLU A 72 -16.75 -8.14 -6.46
C GLU A 72 -17.30 -9.55 -6.27
N GLU A 73 -16.71 -10.56 -6.90
CA GLU A 73 -17.04 -11.97 -6.69
C GLU A 73 -16.79 -12.39 -5.23
N ALA A 74 -15.65 -11.98 -4.65
CA ALA A 74 -15.34 -12.22 -3.25
C ALA A 74 -16.36 -11.53 -2.32
N ARG A 75 -16.75 -10.28 -2.63
CA ARG A 75 -17.75 -9.50 -1.89
C ARG A 75 -19.13 -10.18 -1.91
N LEU A 76 -19.58 -10.62 -3.07
CA LEU A 76 -20.86 -11.29 -3.25
C LEU A 76 -20.87 -12.71 -2.66
N GLY A 77 -19.73 -13.38 -2.62
CA GLY A 77 -19.58 -14.72 -2.05
C GLY A 77 -19.52 -14.69 -0.52
N ARG A 78 -18.31 -14.58 0.03
CA ARG A 78 -18.07 -14.61 1.49
C ARG A 78 -17.99 -13.22 2.14
N GLY A 79 -18.17 -12.15 1.37
CA GLY A 79 -17.99 -10.76 1.78
C GLY A 79 -16.54 -10.27 1.57
N LEU A 80 -16.40 -8.98 1.34
CA LEU A 80 -15.13 -8.24 1.29
C LEU A 80 -15.34 -6.92 2.01
N ASP A 81 -14.44 -6.56 2.91
CA ASP A 81 -14.63 -5.40 3.78
C ASP A 81 -14.00 -4.14 3.14
N PHE A 82 -12.84 -4.29 2.50
CA PHE A 82 -12.15 -3.20 1.79
C PHE A 82 -11.17 -3.74 0.76
N VAL A 83 -10.56 -2.84 -0.01
CA VAL A 83 -9.40 -3.12 -0.88
C VAL A 83 -8.23 -2.24 -0.45
N ALA A 84 -7.04 -2.80 -0.31
CA ALA A 84 -5.78 -2.08 -0.18
C ALA A 84 -5.09 -2.02 -1.56
N GLN A 85 -5.04 -0.83 -2.14
CA GLN A 85 -4.30 -0.54 -3.35
C GLN A 85 -2.92 0.00 -2.95
N LEU A 86 -1.85 -0.64 -3.42
CA LEU A 86 -0.50 -0.49 -2.88
C LEU A 86 0.36 0.58 -3.58
N GLY A 87 -0.27 1.53 -4.26
CA GLY A 87 0.41 2.65 -4.94
C GLY A 87 0.60 2.41 -6.44
N ASP A 88 1.05 3.45 -7.12
CA ASP A 88 1.34 3.47 -8.55
C ASP A 88 0.15 3.06 -9.44
N LEU A 89 -0.98 3.79 -9.29
CA LEU A 89 -2.18 3.58 -10.11
C LEU A 89 -1.97 3.97 -11.57
N ILE A 90 -1.26 5.06 -11.82
CA ILE A 90 -1.00 5.58 -13.16
C ILE A 90 0.50 5.79 -13.39
N ASP A 91 0.96 5.61 -14.63
CA ASP A 91 2.37 5.82 -14.96
C ASP A 91 2.74 7.32 -14.96
N GLY A 92 3.97 7.63 -14.54
CA GLY A 92 4.48 9.00 -14.50
C GLY A 92 4.57 9.69 -15.87
N GLN A 93 4.56 8.93 -16.98
CA GLN A 93 4.53 9.52 -18.33
C GLN A 93 3.27 10.35 -18.57
N ASN A 94 2.15 10.08 -17.84
CA ASN A 94 0.92 10.86 -17.95
C ASN A 94 1.11 12.35 -17.60
N ALA A 95 2.14 12.69 -16.81
CA ALA A 95 2.52 14.09 -16.54
C ALA A 95 3.14 14.82 -17.74
N GLY A 96 3.54 14.09 -18.80
CA GLY A 96 4.12 14.69 -20.00
C GLY A 96 5.58 15.13 -19.88
N GLY A 97 6.25 14.79 -18.76
CA GLY A 97 7.64 15.18 -18.48
C GLY A 97 8.68 14.32 -19.18
N TYR A 98 8.37 13.07 -19.45
CA TYR A 98 9.31 12.09 -20.03
C TYR A 98 8.59 10.99 -20.85
N GLY A 99 9.38 10.08 -21.43
CA GLY A 99 8.89 8.91 -22.16
C GLY A 99 8.11 9.23 -23.42
N ALA A 100 7.14 8.39 -23.77
CA ALA A 100 6.34 8.50 -24.98
C ALA A 100 5.42 9.76 -25.00
N LEU A 101 5.12 10.32 -23.84
CA LEU A 101 4.30 11.52 -23.68
C LEU A 101 5.11 12.79 -23.43
N LYS A 102 6.44 12.75 -23.54
CA LYS A 102 7.31 13.92 -23.32
C LYS A 102 6.87 15.10 -24.20
N GLY A 103 6.63 16.26 -23.58
CA GLY A 103 6.17 17.48 -24.24
C GLY A 103 4.70 17.46 -24.68
N LYS A 104 3.93 16.44 -24.34
CA LYS A 104 2.49 16.41 -24.55
C LYS A 104 1.75 17.04 -23.37
N LYS A 105 0.49 17.43 -23.61
CA LYS A 105 -0.39 17.93 -22.54
C LYS A 105 -0.58 16.83 -21.47
N PRO A 106 -0.44 17.15 -20.19
CA PRO A 106 -0.65 16.18 -19.09
C PRO A 106 -2.03 15.51 -19.15
N ARG A 107 -2.05 14.21 -18.88
CA ARG A 107 -3.24 13.34 -18.87
C ARG A 107 -3.49 12.69 -17.51
N SER A 108 -2.71 13.08 -16.50
CA SER A 108 -2.69 12.47 -15.15
C SER A 108 -4.09 12.31 -14.55
N LYS A 109 -4.88 13.39 -14.55
CA LYS A 109 -6.25 13.32 -14.00
C LYS A 109 -7.13 12.33 -14.78
N LYS A 110 -7.09 12.37 -16.13
CA LYS A 110 -7.89 11.46 -16.96
C LYS A 110 -7.50 10.00 -16.71
N ALA A 111 -6.21 9.70 -16.70
CA ALA A 111 -5.73 8.35 -16.44
C ALA A 111 -6.13 7.85 -15.06
N LEU A 112 -6.04 8.71 -14.03
CA LEU A 112 -6.47 8.38 -12.68
C LEU A 112 -7.98 8.10 -12.61
N ASP A 113 -8.80 8.95 -13.23
CA ASP A 113 -10.27 8.77 -13.28
C ASP A 113 -10.62 7.41 -13.92
N GLU A 114 -9.94 7.02 -15.03
CA GLU A 114 -10.16 5.75 -15.73
C GLU A 114 -9.80 4.53 -14.86
N VAL A 115 -8.72 4.59 -14.09
CA VAL A 115 -8.33 3.49 -13.18
C VAL A 115 -9.27 3.41 -11.97
N LEU A 116 -9.65 4.55 -11.39
CA LEU A 116 -10.58 4.58 -10.26
C LEU A 116 -11.98 4.10 -10.67
N GLU A 117 -12.44 4.41 -11.88
CA GLU A 117 -13.67 3.85 -12.45
C GLU A 117 -13.58 2.33 -12.60
N ALA A 118 -12.45 1.82 -13.12
CA ALA A 118 -12.22 0.39 -13.28
C ALA A 118 -12.24 -0.36 -11.94
N LEU A 119 -11.54 0.13 -10.92
CA LEU A 119 -11.49 -0.46 -9.58
C LEU A 119 -12.82 -0.28 -8.82
N GLY A 120 -13.53 0.82 -9.05
CA GLY A 120 -14.82 1.14 -8.44
C GLY A 120 -15.96 0.21 -8.84
N ALA A 121 -15.74 -0.73 -9.78
CA ALA A 121 -16.72 -1.80 -10.08
C ALA A 121 -16.95 -2.73 -8.88
N CYS A 122 -16.02 -2.78 -7.91
CA CYS A 122 -16.26 -3.35 -6.58
C CYS A 122 -16.51 -2.19 -5.58
N PRO A 123 -17.76 -2.01 -5.07
CA PRO A 123 -18.15 -0.82 -4.32
C PRO A 123 -17.83 -0.91 -2.81
N VAL A 124 -16.68 -1.45 -2.46
CA VAL A 124 -16.14 -1.40 -1.09
C VAL A 124 -15.21 -0.20 -0.93
N THR A 125 -14.85 0.14 0.30
CA THR A 125 -13.84 1.17 0.56
C THR A 125 -12.49 0.74 -0.03
N HIS A 126 -11.85 1.62 -0.80
CA HIS A 126 -10.48 1.44 -1.25
C HIS A 126 -9.55 2.34 -0.43
N TYR A 127 -8.55 1.75 0.21
CA TYR A 127 -7.45 2.45 0.85
C TYR A 127 -6.23 2.43 -0.07
N HIS A 128 -5.66 3.61 -0.32
CA HIS A 128 -4.57 3.76 -1.29
C HIS A 128 -3.25 4.10 -0.59
N CYS A 129 -2.20 3.37 -0.90
CA CYS A 129 -0.83 3.83 -0.68
C CYS A 129 -0.46 4.86 -1.76
N VAL A 130 0.42 5.79 -1.44
CA VAL A 130 1.04 6.68 -2.42
C VAL A 130 2.32 6.03 -2.91
N GLY A 131 2.46 5.88 -4.22
CA GLY A 131 3.68 5.45 -4.89
C GLY A 131 4.47 6.62 -5.47
N ASN A 132 5.63 6.34 -6.05
CA ASN A 132 6.45 7.37 -6.70
C ASN A 132 5.78 7.92 -7.96
N HIS A 133 4.99 7.11 -8.66
CA HIS A 133 4.28 7.57 -9.85
C HIS A 133 3.12 8.52 -9.53
N GLU A 134 2.48 8.43 -8.37
CA GLU A 134 1.55 9.46 -7.91
C GLU A 134 2.27 10.80 -7.76
N LEU A 135 3.47 10.84 -7.17
CA LEU A 135 4.27 12.06 -6.98
C LEU A 135 4.87 12.61 -8.28
N TYR A 136 5.00 11.80 -9.34
CA TYR A 136 5.37 12.29 -10.68
C TYR A 136 4.21 13.01 -11.38
N ASN A 137 2.98 12.72 -10.98
CA ASN A 137 1.76 13.19 -11.63
C ASN A 137 1.05 14.31 -10.87
N PHE A 138 1.20 14.36 -9.52
CA PHE A 138 0.44 15.23 -8.64
C PHE A 138 1.32 15.82 -7.55
N GLU A 139 1.03 17.07 -7.19
CA GLU A 139 1.59 17.68 -5.99
C GLU A 139 1.00 17.03 -4.72
N PRO A 140 1.74 17.01 -3.59
CA PRO A 140 1.26 16.39 -2.35
C PRO A 140 -0.11 16.89 -1.88
N ASP A 141 -0.37 18.19 -1.97
CA ASP A 141 -1.65 18.78 -1.58
C ASP A 141 -2.81 18.24 -2.45
N GLN A 142 -2.56 18.01 -3.74
CA GLN A 142 -3.55 17.41 -4.65
C GLN A 142 -3.84 15.94 -4.28
N LEU A 143 -2.85 15.22 -3.75
CA LEU A 143 -3.05 13.85 -3.25
C LEU A 143 -3.80 13.83 -1.93
N VAL A 144 -3.51 14.77 -1.01
CA VAL A 144 -4.22 14.91 0.27
C VAL A 144 -5.70 15.23 0.05
N GLU A 145 -6.00 16.16 -0.86
CA GLU A 145 -7.37 16.62 -1.15
C GLU A 145 -8.10 15.78 -2.19
N GLY A 146 -7.38 14.88 -2.87
CA GLY A 146 -7.84 14.13 -4.02
C GLY A 146 -8.61 12.84 -3.70
N PRO A 147 -9.08 12.14 -4.74
CA PRO A 147 -9.93 10.96 -4.59
C PRO A 147 -9.23 9.79 -3.93
N LEU A 148 -7.89 9.70 -3.96
CA LEU A 148 -7.13 8.64 -3.30
C LEU A 148 -7.23 8.72 -1.77
N ASN A 149 -7.63 9.87 -1.26
CA ASN A 149 -7.75 10.15 0.16
C ASN A 149 -9.21 10.36 0.62
N ALA A 150 -10.17 10.30 -0.31
CA ALA A 150 -11.57 10.68 -0.09
C ALA A 150 -12.29 9.88 1.00
N ASN A 151 -11.85 8.66 1.29
CA ASN A 151 -12.45 7.79 2.31
C ASN A 151 -11.80 7.96 3.68
N ASN A 152 -10.91 8.93 3.84
CA ASN A 152 -10.01 8.94 4.98
C ASN A 152 -10.32 10.02 5.98
N HIS A 153 -10.33 9.62 7.22
CA HIS A 153 -10.03 10.46 8.37
C HIS A 153 -8.72 11.30 8.20
N VAL A 154 -7.99 11.08 7.13
CA VAL A 154 -6.71 11.70 6.73
C VAL A 154 -6.87 13.13 6.21
N ILE A 155 -7.97 13.45 5.51
CA ILE A 155 -8.23 14.81 5.03
C ILE A 155 -8.13 15.82 6.18
N ALA A 156 -8.59 15.45 7.37
CA ALA A 156 -8.51 16.27 8.55
C ALA A 156 -7.08 16.44 9.11
N SER A 157 -6.15 15.50 8.81
CA SER A 157 -4.76 15.55 9.30
C SER A 157 -3.77 16.18 8.32
N GLY A 158 -4.14 16.29 7.02
CA GLY A 158 -3.23 16.75 5.97
C GLY A 158 -2.08 15.77 5.68
N LYS A 159 -2.21 14.49 6.05
CA LYS A 159 -1.18 13.46 5.92
C LYS A 159 -1.56 12.42 4.86
N LEU A 160 -0.58 11.80 4.23
CA LEU A 160 -0.74 10.70 3.28
C LEU A 160 -0.51 9.32 3.95
N TYR A 161 -0.60 9.27 5.28
CA TYR A 161 -0.52 8.05 6.07
C TYR A 161 -1.60 8.03 7.15
N HIS A 162 -2.13 6.85 7.46
CA HIS A 162 -3.23 6.70 8.42
C HIS A 162 -3.30 5.28 8.96
N ALA A 163 -4.16 5.08 9.96
CA ALA A 163 -4.50 3.76 10.47
C ALA A 163 -6.00 3.67 10.75
N PHE A 164 -6.54 2.48 10.64
CA PHE A 164 -7.92 2.18 11.00
C PHE A 164 -8.03 0.82 11.66
N VAL A 165 -9.07 0.60 12.43
CA VAL A 165 -9.37 -0.67 13.08
C VAL A 165 -10.60 -1.30 12.44
N HIS A 166 -10.53 -2.60 12.16
CA HIS A 166 -11.64 -3.39 11.67
C HIS A 166 -11.63 -4.76 12.36
N ASP A 167 -12.71 -5.11 13.06
CA ASP A 167 -12.91 -6.37 13.79
C ASP A 167 -11.67 -6.82 14.61
N GLY A 168 -11.10 -5.90 15.40
CA GLY A 168 -9.96 -6.15 16.28
C GLY A 168 -8.59 -6.14 15.61
N TRP A 169 -8.52 -6.08 14.30
CA TRP A 169 -7.28 -5.88 13.54
C TRP A 169 -7.01 -4.39 13.30
N THR A 170 -5.75 -4.01 13.34
CA THR A 170 -5.31 -2.66 12.98
C THR A 170 -4.61 -2.70 11.63
N PHE A 171 -5.07 -1.86 10.71
CA PHE A 171 -4.51 -1.68 9.39
C PHE A 171 -3.85 -0.31 9.32
N ILE A 172 -2.60 -0.28 8.85
CA ILE A 172 -1.76 0.93 8.83
C ILE A 172 -1.29 1.15 7.40
N VAL A 173 -1.58 2.32 6.85
CA VAL A 173 -1.07 2.76 5.55
C VAL A 173 0.07 3.73 5.79
N LEU A 174 1.27 3.40 5.33
CA LEU A 174 2.44 4.26 5.39
C LEU A 174 2.59 5.10 4.12
N ASN A 175 3.15 6.29 4.28
CA ASN A 175 3.69 7.09 3.19
C ASN A 175 5.23 6.99 3.20
N PRO A 176 5.85 6.18 2.35
CA PRO A 176 7.31 6.03 2.32
C PRO A 176 8.01 7.17 1.55
N TYR A 177 7.34 8.29 1.32
CA TYR A 177 7.82 9.46 0.59
C TYR A 177 7.70 10.77 1.41
N GLU A 178 7.67 10.71 2.75
CA GLU A 178 7.80 11.92 3.59
C GLU A 178 9.13 12.66 3.33
N ALA A 179 10.16 11.91 2.95
CA ALA A 179 11.35 12.46 2.31
C ALA A 179 11.53 11.79 0.93
N SER A 180 11.44 12.59 -0.13
CA SER A 180 11.59 12.14 -1.52
C SER A 180 12.08 13.28 -2.41
N SER A 181 12.90 12.92 -3.41
CA SER A 181 13.33 13.86 -4.46
C SER A 181 12.21 14.18 -5.47
N SER A 182 11.09 13.47 -5.41
CA SER A 182 9.89 13.73 -6.21
C SER A 182 9.00 14.82 -5.61
N LEU A 183 9.28 15.26 -4.38
CA LEU A 183 8.57 16.36 -3.74
C LEU A 183 9.03 17.73 -4.28
N PRO A 184 8.20 18.79 -4.17
CA PRO A 184 8.61 20.13 -4.57
C PRO A 184 9.88 20.62 -3.85
N LYS A 185 10.81 21.20 -4.61
CA LYS A 185 12.16 21.59 -4.12
C LYS A 185 12.17 22.50 -2.89
N HIS A 186 11.11 23.25 -2.67
CA HIS A 186 10.98 24.16 -1.50
C HIS A 186 10.58 23.43 -0.21
N THR A 187 10.04 22.22 -0.29
CA THR A 187 9.54 21.46 0.87
C THR A 187 10.66 20.94 1.77
N HIS A 188 10.31 20.68 3.02
CA HIS A 188 11.22 20.05 3.97
C HIS A 188 11.60 18.63 3.54
N GLY A 189 10.61 17.86 3.03
CA GLY A 189 10.82 16.48 2.57
C GLY A 189 11.81 16.40 1.40
N TYR A 190 11.72 17.30 0.41
CA TYR A 190 12.73 17.38 -0.65
C TYR A 190 14.14 17.70 -0.12
N LYS A 191 14.25 18.69 0.78
CA LYS A 191 15.56 19.09 1.34
C LYS A 191 16.20 17.94 2.12
N ALA A 192 15.40 17.20 2.89
CA ALA A 192 15.87 16.00 3.59
C ALA A 192 16.33 14.91 2.59
N ALA A 193 15.55 14.66 1.54
CA ALA A 193 15.89 13.73 0.48
C ALA A 193 17.17 14.13 -0.26
N ALA A 194 17.30 15.39 -0.63
CA ALA A 194 18.49 15.91 -1.32
C ALA A 194 19.75 15.68 -0.48
N LYS A 195 19.67 15.92 0.83
CA LYS A 195 20.80 15.65 1.75
C LYS A 195 21.16 14.16 1.74
N VAL A 196 20.19 13.26 1.92
CA VAL A 196 20.41 11.80 1.94
C VAL A 196 21.04 11.34 0.62
N LEU A 197 20.48 11.76 -0.53
CA LEU A 197 20.98 11.34 -1.84
C LEU A 197 22.39 11.87 -2.10
N THR A 198 22.69 13.13 -1.73
CA THR A 198 24.05 13.70 -1.88
C THR A 198 25.07 12.98 -1.01
N GLU A 199 24.69 12.54 0.20
CA GLU A 199 25.60 11.84 1.12
C GLU A 199 25.80 10.36 0.78
N LYS A 200 24.76 9.69 0.21
CA LYS A 200 24.71 8.24 0.07
C LYS A 200 24.85 7.73 -1.36
N ASN A 201 24.62 8.57 -2.37
CA ASN A 201 24.73 8.20 -3.77
C ASN A 201 25.81 9.04 -4.46
N PRO A 202 26.88 8.41 -5.00
CA PRO A 202 27.98 9.13 -5.64
C PRO A 202 27.60 9.74 -7.00
N ASN A 203 26.45 9.36 -7.55
CA ASN A 203 26.01 9.81 -8.87
C ASN A 203 25.25 11.14 -8.80
N PRO A 204 25.23 11.96 -9.87
CA PRO A 204 24.53 13.25 -9.88
C PRO A 204 23.00 13.09 -10.01
N VAL A 205 22.39 12.27 -9.15
CA VAL A 205 20.99 11.83 -9.22
C VAL A 205 19.95 12.95 -9.02
N LEU A 206 20.38 14.12 -8.57
CA LEU A 206 19.55 15.32 -8.41
C LEU A 206 19.69 16.32 -9.56
N SER A 207 20.54 16.01 -10.55
CA SER A 207 20.68 16.82 -11.76
C SER A 207 19.62 16.45 -12.80
N ASP A 208 19.38 17.35 -13.75
CA ASP A 208 18.49 17.09 -14.88
C ASP A 208 19.20 16.25 -15.99
N GLU A 209 20.51 15.98 -15.85
CA GLU A 209 21.27 15.18 -16.79
C GLU A 209 21.08 13.68 -16.53
N PRO A 210 20.86 12.87 -17.56
CA PRO A 210 20.75 11.41 -17.43
C PRO A 210 22.01 10.81 -16.80
N CYS A 211 21.83 9.99 -15.77
CA CYS A 211 22.92 9.23 -15.17
C CYS A 211 22.47 7.82 -14.80
N ASN A 212 23.43 6.92 -14.59
CA ASN A 212 23.17 5.62 -14.01
C ASN A 212 23.06 5.78 -12.47
N PHE A 213 21.86 5.65 -11.93
CA PHE A 213 21.61 5.81 -10.50
C PHE A 213 22.36 4.82 -9.61
N PHE A 214 22.80 3.70 -10.17
CA PHE A 214 23.37 2.58 -9.43
C PHE A 214 24.89 2.45 -9.57
N GLU A 215 25.53 3.29 -10.37
CA GLU A 215 26.97 3.20 -10.57
C GLU A 215 27.73 3.37 -9.25
N GLY A 216 28.61 2.43 -8.92
CA GLY A 216 29.36 2.44 -7.67
C GLY A 216 28.57 2.07 -6.41
N LEU A 217 27.26 1.82 -6.50
CA LEU A 217 26.47 1.35 -5.38
C LEU A 217 26.48 -0.19 -5.29
N ALA A 218 26.49 -0.71 -4.06
CA ALA A 218 26.39 -2.14 -3.78
C ALA A 218 25.61 -2.41 -2.48
N GLY A 219 25.04 -3.62 -2.37
CA GLY A 219 24.32 -4.07 -1.19
C GLY A 219 23.24 -3.06 -0.76
N GLU A 220 23.20 -2.74 0.51
CA GLU A 220 22.22 -1.81 1.09
C GLU A 220 22.29 -0.39 0.51
N GLY A 221 23.45 0.03 -0.02
CA GLY A 221 23.60 1.34 -0.65
C GLY A 221 22.71 1.54 -1.88
N MET A 222 22.31 0.44 -2.54
CA MET A 222 21.49 0.48 -3.75
C MET A 222 20.06 1.05 -3.50
N ARG A 223 19.60 1.14 -2.25
CA ARG A 223 18.30 1.75 -1.95
C ARG A 223 18.29 3.26 -2.12
N PHE A 224 19.44 3.94 -2.07
CA PHE A 224 19.53 5.40 -2.14
C PHE A 224 19.47 5.92 -3.58
N VAL A 225 18.30 5.76 -4.20
CA VAL A 225 18.01 6.17 -5.58
C VAL A 225 16.77 7.08 -5.62
N PRO A 226 16.62 7.95 -6.64
CA PRO A 226 15.62 9.01 -6.68
C PRO A 226 14.16 8.54 -6.62
N PHE A 227 13.86 7.35 -7.10
CA PHE A 227 12.50 6.79 -7.13
C PHE A 227 12.09 6.12 -5.81
N ASN A 228 13.01 5.96 -4.86
CA ASN A 228 12.72 5.59 -3.48
C ASN A 228 12.56 6.82 -2.59
N GLY A 229 12.21 6.60 -1.33
CA GLY A 229 12.03 7.63 -0.33
C GLY A 229 12.19 7.09 1.08
N ALA A 230 11.82 7.91 2.07
CA ALA A 230 11.83 7.55 3.47
C ALA A 230 10.48 7.86 4.15
N VAL A 231 10.10 7.00 5.10
CA VAL A 231 8.96 7.19 6.02
C VAL A 231 9.19 8.40 6.91
N GLY A 232 10.42 8.64 7.34
CA GLY A 232 10.79 9.79 8.15
C GLY A 232 10.49 9.63 9.65
N GLU A 233 11.21 10.38 10.47
CA GLU A 233 11.17 10.26 11.93
C GLU A 233 9.79 10.56 12.54
N THR A 234 9.11 11.58 12.02
CA THR A 234 7.78 11.98 12.52
C THR A 234 6.76 10.86 12.32
N GLN A 235 6.75 10.24 11.15
CA GLN A 235 5.83 9.14 10.87
C GLN A 235 6.22 7.87 11.64
N ARG A 236 7.52 7.58 11.83
CA ARG A 236 7.96 6.45 12.67
C ARG A 236 7.53 6.59 14.13
N LYS A 237 7.59 7.79 14.71
CA LYS A 237 7.05 8.06 16.07
C LYS A 237 5.55 7.83 16.13
N TRP A 238 4.81 8.33 15.15
CA TRP A 238 3.38 8.08 15.02
C TRP A 238 3.07 6.58 14.86
N LEU A 239 3.85 5.85 14.04
CA LEU A 239 3.71 4.41 13.84
C LEU A 239 3.88 3.65 15.16
N ALA A 240 4.92 3.95 15.93
CA ALA A 240 5.14 3.36 17.25
C ALA A 240 3.96 3.60 18.21
N GLU A 241 3.41 4.82 18.20
CA GLU A 241 2.23 5.17 19.01
C GLU A 241 0.97 4.39 18.57
N VAL A 242 0.72 4.27 17.27
CA VAL A 242 -0.40 3.47 16.74
C VAL A 242 -0.28 2.01 17.13
N LEU A 243 0.89 1.41 16.92
CA LEU A 243 1.16 0.01 17.22
C LEU A 243 1.02 -0.29 18.73
N SER A 244 1.46 0.64 19.60
CA SER A 244 1.33 0.49 21.05
C SER A 244 -0.12 0.52 21.55
N LYS A 245 -1.02 1.19 20.81
CA LYS A 245 -2.45 1.32 21.14
C LYS A 245 -3.32 0.31 20.38
N ALA A 246 -2.76 -0.44 19.45
CA ALA A 246 -3.50 -1.39 18.64
C ALA A 246 -4.15 -2.49 19.51
N PRO A 247 -5.45 -2.76 19.34
CA PRO A 247 -6.18 -3.73 20.16
C PRO A 247 -5.78 -5.18 19.91
N GLY A 248 -5.15 -5.47 18.77
CA GLY A 248 -4.82 -6.82 18.33
C GLY A 248 -3.74 -6.85 17.26
N PRO A 249 -3.80 -7.85 16.36
CA PRO A 249 -2.86 -8.00 15.25
C PRO A 249 -2.88 -6.78 14.31
N CYS A 250 -1.72 -6.51 13.70
CA CYS A 250 -1.55 -5.39 12.78
C CYS A 250 -1.09 -5.85 11.39
N VAL A 251 -1.60 -5.18 10.36
CA VAL A 251 -1.11 -5.27 8.97
C VAL A 251 -0.64 -3.88 8.54
N VAL A 252 0.54 -3.81 7.95
CA VAL A 252 1.12 -2.55 7.44
C VAL A 252 1.12 -2.59 5.93
N PHE A 253 0.53 -1.58 5.29
CA PHE A 253 0.59 -1.34 3.85
C PHE A 253 1.59 -0.22 3.56
N SER A 254 2.43 -0.44 2.57
CA SER A 254 3.40 0.54 2.09
C SER A 254 3.58 0.37 0.59
N HIS A 255 3.85 1.45 -0.16
CA HIS A 255 4.24 1.23 -1.54
C HIS A 255 5.65 0.64 -1.61
N LEU A 256 6.64 1.25 -0.96
CA LEU A 256 7.99 0.71 -0.91
C LEU A 256 8.08 -0.49 0.03
N PRO A 257 8.70 -1.60 -0.39
CA PRO A 257 9.12 -2.67 0.51
C PRO A 257 10.03 -2.16 1.64
N LEU A 258 9.95 -2.82 2.80
CA LEU A 258 10.75 -2.47 3.97
C LEU A 258 11.86 -3.49 4.26
N PHE A 259 11.80 -4.70 3.68
CA PHE A 259 12.73 -5.77 3.95
C PHE A 259 13.36 -6.31 2.66
N HIS A 260 14.67 -6.20 2.55
CA HIS A 260 15.39 -6.49 1.31
C HIS A 260 15.35 -7.96 0.88
N GLU A 261 15.14 -8.90 1.79
CA GLU A 261 15.03 -10.32 1.43
C GLU A 261 13.71 -10.64 0.72
N SER A 262 12.69 -9.76 0.84
CA SER A 262 11.45 -9.89 0.06
C SER A 262 11.56 -9.32 -1.36
N CYS A 263 12.63 -8.57 -1.65
CA CYS A 263 12.87 -7.95 -2.96
C CYS A 263 14.36 -7.59 -3.13
N SER A 264 14.71 -6.81 -4.14
CA SER A 264 16.05 -6.24 -4.26
C SER A 264 16.24 -5.02 -3.37
N TRP A 265 17.45 -4.79 -2.83
CA TRP A 265 17.84 -3.53 -2.18
C TRP A 265 17.50 -2.28 -2.98
N ARG A 266 17.40 -2.38 -4.32
CA ARG A 266 17.04 -1.27 -5.22
C ARG A 266 15.65 -0.68 -4.94
N ASN A 267 14.76 -1.46 -4.36
CA ASN A 267 13.34 -1.12 -4.20
C ASN A 267 12.93 -0.87 -2.74
N VAL A 268 13.89 -0.86 -1.80
CA VAL A 268 13.62 -0.74 -0.37
C VAL A 268 13.64 0.73 0.06
N ALA A 269 12.77 1.11 0.99
CA ALA A 269 12.75 2.45 1.57
C ALA A 269 14.11 2.81 2.21
N TRP A 270 14.53 4.08 2.13
CA TRP A 270 15.84 4.53 2.59
C TRP A 270 16.06 4.28 4.08
N ASP A 271 15.04 4.50 4.89
CA ASP A 271 15.06 4.35 6.35
C ASP A 271 14.36 3.04 6.81
N SER A 272 14.39 2.02 5.94
CA SER A 272 13.77 0.73 6.26
C SER A 272 14.32 0.06 7.54
N PRO A 273 15.62 0.14 7.91
CA PRO A 273 16.10 -0.42 9.16
C PRO A 273 15.40 0.17 10.38
N GLU A 274 15.25 1.49 10.41
CA GLU A 274 14.62 2.20 11.53
C GLU A 274 13.09 1.96 11.58
N VAL A 275 12.46 1.77 10.43
CA VAL A 275 11.03 1.36 10.38
C VAL A 275 10.86 -0.06 10.89
N LEU A 276 11.71 -0.99 10.44
CA LEU A 276 11.69 -2.38 10.90
C LEU A 276 11.90 -2.51 12.41
N GLU A 277 12.79 -1.71 13.00
CA GLU A 277 12.98 -1.66 14.46
C GLU A 277 11.66 -1.36 15.17
N VAL A 278 10.92 -0.33 14.75
CA VAL A 278 9.61 0.02 15.31
C VAL A 278 8.60 -1.13 15.16
N LEU A 279 8.54 -1.78 14.00
CA LEU A 279 7.62 -2.90 13.76
C LEU A 279 7.94 -4.11 14.65
N ARG A 280 9.22 -4.44 14.79
CA ARG A 280 9.73 -5.57 15.57
C ARG A 280 9.53 -5.40 17.07
N GLU A 281 9.82 -4.19 17.58
CA GLU A 281 9.60 -3.84 19.00
C GLU A 281 8.13 -3.93 19.39
N ALA A 282 7.20 -3.58 18.52
CA ALA A 282 5.77 -3.66 18.78
C ALA A 282 5.28 -5.11 18.98
N GLY A 283 5.83 -6.07 18.25
CA GLY A 283 5.58 -7.51 18.39
C GLY A 283 4.13 -7.95 18.09
N ASN A 284 3.32 -7.10 17.43
CA ASN A 284 1.93 -7.37 17.02
C ASN A 284 1.71 -7.22 15.51
N VAL A 285 2.75 -6.92 14.75
CA VAL A 285 2.68 -6.83 13.29
C VAL A 285 2.82 -8.23 12.69
N VAL A 286 1.80 -8.67 11.95
CA VAL A 286 1.77 -9.97 11.27
C VAL A 286 2.42 -9.86 9.89
N ALA A 287 2.06 -8.82 9.14
CA ALA A 287 2.55 -8.65 7.78
C ALA A 287 2.80 -7.18 7.41
N VAL A 288 3.81 -6.98 6.58
CA VAL A 288 3.99 -5.80 5.73
C VAL A 288 3.66 -6.22 4.31
N VAL A 289 2.73 -5.53 3.65
CA VAL A 289 2.31 -5.80 2.28
C VAL A 289 2.66 -4.58 1.43
N ALA A 290 3.44 -4.78 0.38
CA ALA A 290 4.00 -3.70 -0.44
C ALA A 290 3.85 -3.96 -1.94
N GLY A 291 4.06 -2.92 -2.76
CA GLY A 291 4.14 -2.94 -4.22
C GLY A 291 5.56 -2.61 -4.71
N HIS A 292 5.67 -1.74 -5.72
CA HIS A 292 6.90 -1.14 -6.25
C HIS A 292 7.87 -2.11 -6.93
N SER A 293 8.13 -3.28 -6.37
CA SER A 293 8.96 -4.30 -6.98
C SER A 293 8.10 -5.22 -7.83
N HIS A 294 7.98 -4.91 -9.12
CA HIS A 294 6.99 -5.48 -10.05
C HIS A 294 6.98 -7.01 -10.13
N SER A 295 8.13 -7.64 -9.90
CA SER A 295 8.26 -9.11 -9.89
C SER A 295 7.67 -9.77 -8.63
N GLY A 296 7.16 -8.97 -7.69
CA GLY A 296 6.71 -9.48 -6.41
C GLY A 296 7.83 -10.06 -5.55
N GLY A 297 7.44 -10.67 -4.43
CA GLY A 297 8.36 -11.40 -3.58
C GLY A 297 7.84 -11.65 -2.17
N TYR A 298 8.64 -12.38 -1.39
CA TYR A 298 8.26 -12.75 -0.02
C TYR A 298 9.48 -13.10 0.81
N ALA A 299 9.45 -12.67 2.06
CA ALA A 299 10.37 -13.14 3.10
C ALA A 299 9.67 -13.14 4.47
N LEU A 300 10.17 -13.98 5.36
CA LEU A 300 9.81 -14.00 6.78
C LEU A 300 11.04 -13.51 7.55
N ASP A 301 10.88 -12.46 8.37
CA ASP A 301 12.00 -11.97 9.16
C ASP A 301 12.18 -12.76 10.48
N ASP A 302 13.30 -12.54 11.15
CA ASP A 302 13.66 -13.24 12.41
C ASP A 302 12.72 -12.94 13.59
N HIS A 303 11.84 -11.95 13.45
CA HIS A 303 10.82 -11.58 14.44
C HIS A 303 9.44 -12.18 14.11
N GLY A 304 9.33 -12.87 12.97
CA GLY A 304 8.11 -13.51 12.50
C GLY A 304 7.17 -12.57 11.75
N ILE A 305 7.67 -11.43 11.27
CA ILE A 305 6.91 -10.52 10.41
C ILE A 305 7.03 -11.01 8.96
N HIS A 306 5.90 -11.20 8.31
CA HIS A 306 5.84 -11.54 6.89
C HIS A 306 5.97 -10.29 6.02
N HIS A 307 6.92 -10.28 5.09
CA HIS A 307 7.09 -9.22 4.11
C HIS A 307 6.65 -9.75 2.74
N VAL A 308 5.49 -9.27 2.30
CA VAL A 308 4.87 -9.66 1.02
C VAL A 308 4.98 -8.49 0.05
N VAL A 309 5.56 -8.72 -1.10
CA VAL A 309 5.54 -7.78 -2.23
C VAL A 309 4.61 -8.35 -3.29
N VAL A 310 3.56 -7.60 -3.62
CA VAL A 310 2.54 -8.02 -4.58
C VAL A 310 3.03 -7.71 -5.99
N GLU A 311 2.87 -8.65 -6.89
CA GLU A 311 3.24 -8.53 -8.30
C GLU A 311 2.45 -7.41 -8.99
N ALA A 312 3.12 -6.70 -9.90
CA ALA A 312 2.54 -5.55 -10.57
C ALA A 312 1.49 -5.92 -11.61
N THR A 313 0.35 -5.25 -11.59
CA THR A 313 -0.66 -5.33 -12.65
C THR A 313 -0.11 -4.87 -14.01
N LEU A 314 0.87 -3.95 -14.00
CA LEU A 314 1.53 -3.45 -15.22
C LEU A 314 2.22 -4.55 -16.02
N THR A 315 2.75 -5.57 -15.37
CA THR A 315 3.63 -6.59 -15.99
C THR A 315 2.98 -7.96 -16.11
N HIS A 316 1.78 -8.11 -15.54
CA HIS A 316 1.05 -9.37 -15.54
C HIS A 316 -0.39 -9.14 -15.97
N GLU A 317 -0.94 -10.07 -16.73
CA GLU A 317 -2.33 -10.00 -17.19
C GLU A 317 -3.31 -9.98 -16.02
N THR A 318 -3.02 -10.75 -14.97
CA THR A 318 -3.79 -10.82 -13.74
C THR A 318 -2.84 -10.87 -12.54
N ALA A 319 -2.97 -9.92 -11.62
CA ALA A 319 -2.16 -9.81 -10.40
C ALA A 319 -2.97 -9.14 -9.29
N PHE A 320 -3.62 -9.93 -8.44
CA PHE A 320 -4.32 -9.47 -7.24
C PHE A 320 -4.46 -10.59 -6.23
N GLY A 321 -4.85 -10.29 -5.00
CA GLY A 321 -5.09 -11.29 -3.98
C GLY A 321 -6.30 -10.95 -3.12
N ILE A 322 -6.94 -11.98 -2.55
CA ILE A 322 -7.94 -11.87 -1.50
C ILE A 322 -7.30 -12.35 -0.21
N CYS A 323 -7.21 -11.47 0.76
CA CYS A 323 -6.67 -11.74 2.09
C CYS A 323 -7.79 -11.97 3.09
N GLU A 324 -7.59 -12.89 4.04
CA GLU A 324 -8.49 -13.13 5.15
C GLU A 324 -7.71 -13.21 6.45
N CYS A 325 -7.98 -12.28 7.36
CA CYS A 325 -7.44 -12.24 8.72
C CYS A 325 -8.25 -13.16 9.62
N LEU A 326 -7.63 -14.11 10.28
CA LEU A 326 -8.29 -15.12 11.08
C LEU A 326 -8.21 -14.82 12.58
N GLY A 327 -9.09 -15.43 13.37
CA GLY A 327 -9.17 -15.22 14.81
C GLY A 327 -7.94 -15.66 15.61
N ASP A 328 -7.12 -16.55 15.06
CA ASP A 328 -5.85 -16.98 15.64
C ASP A 328 -4.67 -16.02 15.34
N GLY A 329 -4.94 -14.91 14.66
CA GLY A 329 -3.95 -13.92 14.27
C GLY A 329 -3.19 -14.26 12.99
N SER A 330 -3.54 -15.34 12.29
CA SER A 330 -2.98 -15.65 10.98
C SER A 330 -3.70 -14.91 9.85
N ILE A 331 -3.05 -14.83 8.67
CA ILE A 331 -3.63 -14.27 7.45
C ILE A 331 -3.49 -15.30 6.33
N THR A 332 -4.57 -15.56 5.60
CA THR A 332 -4.49 -16.29 4.33
C THR A 332 -4.53 -15.32 3.17
N ILE A 333 -3.75 -15.59 2.14
CA ILE A 333 -3.77 -14.87 0.86
C ILE A 333 -4.18 -15.90 -0.20
N ALA A 334 -5.34 -15.71 -0.81
CA ALA A 334 -5.74 -16.39 -2.03
C ALA A 334 -5.30 -15.52 -3.21
N GLY A 335 -4.18 -15.87 -3.82
CA GLY A 335 -3.61 -15.15 -4.94
C GLY A 335 -4.25 -15.55 -6.27
N GLU A 336 -4.38 -14.58 -7.16
CA GLU A 336 -4.92 -14.74 -8.50
C GLU A 336 -3.90 -14.31 -9.56
N GLY A 337 -3.80 -15.09 -10.62
CA GLY A 337 -2.83 -14.89 -11.69
C GLY A 337 -1.39 -15.09 -11.21
N SER A 338 -0.57 -14.05 -11.24
CA SER A 338 0.83 -14.11 -10.82
C SER A 338 1.04 -14.06 -9.30
N VAL A 339 0.05 -13.58 -8.53
CA VAL A 339 0.17 -13.47 -7.07
C VAL A 339 0.09 -14.86 -6.42
N PRO A 340 1.12 -15.30 -5.67
CA PRO A 340 1.09 -16.61 -5.00
C PRO A 340 0.14 -16.65 -3.81
N SER A 341 -0.58 -17.76 -3.64
CA SER A 341 -1.33 -18.03 -2.42
C SER A 341 -0.40 -18.35 -1.25
N ARG A 342 -0.73 -17.85 -0.04
CA ARG A 342 0.11 -17.97 1.17
C ARG A 342 -0.72 -18.10 2.44
N VAL A 343 -0.12 -18.66 3.47
CA VAL A 343 -0.60 -18.60 4.85
C VAL A 343 0.49 -17.93 5.67
N LEU A 344 0.13 -16.85 6.36
CA LEU A 344 1.02 -16.03 7.19
C LEU A 344 0.65 -16.28 8.64
N ALA A 345 1.50 -16.99 9.37
CA ALA A 345 1.28 -17.28 10.78
C ALA A 345 1.55 -16.03 11.65
N PRO A 346 0.87 -15.85 12.79
CA PRO A 346 1.17 -14.74 13.69
C PRO A 346 2.60 -14.85 14.24
N PRO A 347 3.31 -13.73 14.48
CA PRO A 347 4.62 -13.76 15.09
C PRO A 347 4.57 -14.39 16.49
N PRO A 348 5.62 -15.06 16.97
CA PRO A 348 5.61 -15.79 18.23
C PRO A 348 5.22 -14.97 19.46
N SER A 349 5.54 -13.68 19.48
CA SER A 349 5.12 -12.71 20.49
C SER A 349 3.62 -12.51 20.54
N LEU A 350 2.97 -12.43 19.37
CA LEU A 350 1.53 -12.27 19.23
C LEU A 350 0.79 -13.58 19.52
N ALA A 351 1.27 -14.71 18.99
CA ALA A 351 0.68 -16.02 19.22
C ALA A 351 0.55 -16.34 20.72
N ARG A 352 1.59 -16.01 21.52
CA ARG A 352 1.53 -16.15 22.99
C ARG A 352 0.52 -15.23 23.68
N ARG A 353 0.13 -14.11 23.07
CA ARG A 353 -0.88 -13.18 23.63
C ARG A 353 -2.30 -13.57 23.27
N LEU A 354 -2.48 -14.28 22.15
CA LEU A 354 -3.79 -14.73 21.67
C LEU A 354 -4.19 -16.10 22.24
N ALA A 355 -3.23 -16.91 22.72
CA ALA A 355 -3.45 -18.20 23.39
C ALA A 355 -3.90 -18.01 24.84
#